data_1e87e491db647cf25404790589c56d0a
#
_entry.id   1e87e491db647cf25404790589c56d0a
#
_cell.length_a   1.000
_cell.length_b   1.000
_cell.length_c   1.000
_cell.angle_alpha   90.00
_cell.angle_beta   90.00
_cell.angle_gamma   90.00
#
_symmetry.space_group_name_H-M   'P 1'
#
loop_
_entity.id
_entity.type
_entity.pdbx_description
1 polymer ?
#
loop_
_entity_poly.entity_id
_entity_poly.type
_entity_poly.pdbx_seq_one_letter_code
_entity_poly.pdbx_strand_id
1 'polypeptide(L)'
;MNGCQSSTESYSQRQYNLQRVSDFHAVLLGMAAHDLRQPLQVIQSTYEWLSGRFDDDVERMRLQRGERAVSRLGEQLDRLAAALRLYEQTTTMKLSPVPLAPIFDGVRTENVELARQKGLELRVRPTRAVVVSNAVLLDCIVRNLVRNAIKYTDAGHVLLSCRRLETDMRIDIYDTGIGMSADELPRIFEAFQRLDSNRSDGLGLGLFIVRRAVELLGHRIEVSSTVGRGSRFSVLAEAQL
;
A
#
# COMPACT_ATOMS: atom_id res chain seq x y z
N MET A 1 -44.10 -11.93 19.04
CA MET A 1 -42.64 -12.15 19.04
C MET A 1 -42.08 -12.51 17.67
N ASN A 2 -42.74 -12.22 16.55
CA ASN A 2 -42.33 -12.64 15.19
C ASN A 2 -41.71 -11.54 14.30
N GLY A 3 -41.49 -10.33 14.81
CA GLY A 3 -40.98 -9.21 13.99
C GLY A 3 -39.45 -9.01 14.00
N CYS A 4 -38.74 -9.62 14.95
CA CYS A 4 -37.29 -9.38 15.11
C CYS A 4 -36.42 -10.39 14.33
N GLN A 5 -36.91 -11.57 14.01
CA GLN A 5 -36.17 -12.61 13.25
C GLN A 5 -36.07 -12.29 11.75
N SER A 6 -37.10 -11.70 11.13
CA SER A 6 -37.11 -11.38 9.71
C SER A 6 -36.15 -10.24 9.33
N SER A 7 -35.88 -9.31 10.25
CA SER A 7 -34.96 -8.21 10.03
C SER A 7 -33.50 -8.68 10.06
N THR A 8 -33.14 -9.61 10.94
CA THR A 8 -31.77 -10.15 11.08
C THR A 8 -31.41 -11.06 9.91
N GLU A 9 -32.35 -11.87 9.41
CA GLU A 9 -32.16 -12.69 8.20
C GLU A 9 -31.98 -11.82 6.96
N SER A 10 -32.73 -10.73 6.82
CA SER A 10 -32.60 -9.78 5.70
C SER A 10 -31.25 -9.06 5.69
N TYR A 11 -30.72 -8.69 6.85
CA TYR A 11 -29.38 -8.08 6.97
C TYR A 11 -28.27 -9.08 6.64
N SER A 12 -28.34 -10.31 7.14
CA SER A 12 -27.37 -11.37 6.85
C SER A 12 -27.35 -11.72 5.35
N GLN A 13 -28.53 -11.81 4.70
CA GLN A 13 -28.64 -12.09 3.27
C GLN A 13 -28.10 -10.94 2.40
N ARG A 14 -28.31 -9.68 2.81
CA ARG A 14 -27.70 -8.51 2.13
C ARG A 14 -26.17 -8.50 2.27
N GLN A 15 -25.65 -8.75 3.45
CA GLN A 15 -24.21 -8.85 3.65
C GLN A 15 -23.60 -9.98 2.83
N TYR A 16 -24.24 -11.17 2.81
CA TYR A 16 -23.80 -12.31 2.01
C TYR A 16 -23.78 -11.99 0.49
N ASN A 17 -24.83 -11.32 -0.01
CA ASN A 17 -24.89 -10.93 -1.43
C ASN A 17 -23.86 -9.84 -1.79
N LEU A 18 -23.63 -8.86 -0.91
CA LEU A 18 -22.61 -7.83 -1.10
C LEU A 18 -21.21 -8.46 -1.09
N GLN A 19 -20.96 -9.44 -0.22
CA GLN A 19 -19.71 -10.18 -0.17
C GLN A 19 -19.46 -10.94 -1.48
N ARG A 20 -20.45 -11.70 -1.98
CA ARG A 20 -20.32 -12.45 -3.24
C ARG A 20 -20.09 -11.55 -4.46
N VAL A 21 -20.75 -10.40 -4.53
CA VAL A 21 -20.53 -9.41 -5.62
C VAL A 21 -19.11 -8.83 -5.51
N SER A 22 -18.64 -8.55 -4.31
CA SER A 22 -17.27 -8.07 -4.05
C SER A 22 -16.24 -9.13 -4.43
N ASP A 23 -16.45 -10.39 -4.05
CA ASP A 23 -15.55 -11.52 -4.37
C ASP A 23 -15.48 -11.76 -5.88
N PHE A 24 -16.61 -11.69 -6.59
CA PHE A 24 -16.65 -11.82 -8.05
C PHE A 24 -15.89 -10.68 -8.76
N HIS A 25 -16.04 -9.42 -8.29
CA HIS A 25 -15.27 -8.30 -8.83
C HIS A 25 -13.76 -8.47 -8.55
N ALA A 26 -13.40 -9.00 -7.39
CA ALA A 26 -12.01 -9.27 -7.06
C ALA A 26 -11.39 -10.29 -8.03
N VAL A 27 -12.06 -11.41 -8.28
CA VAL A 27 -11.59 -12.44 -9.22
C VAL A 27 -11.47 -11.89 -10.64
N LEU A 28 -12.47 -11.15 -11.15
CA LEU A 28 -12.43 -10.53 -12.48
C LEU A 28 -11.27 -9.54 -12.62
N LEU A 29 -11.05 -8.71 -11.60
CA LEU A 29 -9.93 -7.75 -11.61
C LEU A 29 -8.58 -8.46 -11.52
N GLY A 30 -8.47 -9.58 -10.78
CA GLY A 30 -7.27 -10.41 -10.70
C GLY A 30 -6.90 -11.01 -12.05
N MET A 31 -7.88 -11.59 -12.74
CA MET A 31 -7.70 -12.09 -14.10
C MET A 31 -7.29 -10.97 -15.06
N ALA A 32 -8.00 -9.84 -15.05
CA ALA A 32 -7.67 -8.69 -15.88
C ALA A 32 -6.26 -8.13 -15.60
N ALA A 33 -5.84 -8.07 -14.34
CA ALA A 33 -4.48 -7.64 -13.99
C ALA A 33 -3.40 -8.60 -14.50
N HIS A 34 -3.66 -9.90 -14.48
CA HIS A 34 -2.77 -10.90 -15.05
C HIS A 34 -2.69 -10.77 -16.58
N ASP A 35 -3.84 -10.66 -17.25
CA ASP A 35 -3.92 -10.59 -18.71
C ASP A 35 -3.35 -9.27 -19.27
N LEU A 36 -3.39 -8.20 -18.48
CA LEU A 36 -2.75 -6.91 -18.84
C LEU A 36 -1.24 -6.91 -18.60
N ARG A 37 -0.72 -7.76 -17.70
CA ARG A 37 0.73 -7.84 -17.44
C ARG A 37 1.49 -8.40 -18.65
N GLN A 38 0.93 -9.38 -19.37
CA GLN A 38 1.59 -9.97 -20.53
C GLN A 38 1.88 -8.95 -21.66
N PRO A 39 0.90 -8.20 -22.19
CA PRO A 39 1.17 -7.19 -23.20
C PRO A 39 2.08 -6.06 -22.68
N LEU A 40 2.01 -5.76 -21.39
CA LEU A 40 2.87 -4.74 -20.77
C LEU A 40 4.35 -5.17 -20.78
N GLN A 41 4.66 -6.42 -20.48
CA GLN A 41 6.01 -6.97 -20.58
C GLN A 41 6.55 -6.92 -22.00
N VAL A 42 5.70 -7.20 -23.02
CA VAL A 42 6.08 -7.08 -24.43
C VAL A 42 6.40 -5.63 -24.79
N ILE A 43 5.58 -4.68 -24.34
CA ILE A 43 5.82 -3.25 -24.58
C ILE A 43 7.12 -2.82 -23.88
N GLN A 44 7.37 -3.25 -22.64
CA GLN A 44 8.57 -2.92 -21.88
C GLN A 44 9.84 -3.44 -22.56
N SER A 45 9.86 -4.71 -22.97
CA SER A 45 11.00 -5.29 -23.70
C SER A 45 11.21 -4.63 -25.07
N THR A 46 10.15 -4.15 -25.73
CA THR A 46 10.24 -3.41 -26.97
C THR A 46 10.90 -2.03 -26.75
N TYR A 47 10.54 -1.33 -25.68
CA TYR A 47 11.17 -0.06 -25.30
C TYR A 47 12.66 -0.23 -24.95
N GLU A 48 13.01 -1.26 -24.18
CA GLU A 48 14.40 -1.59 -23.85
C GLU A 48 15.23 -1.85 -25.11
N TRP A 49 14.67 -2.62 -26.07
CA TRP A 49 15.31 -2.92 -27.34
C TRP A 49 15.49 -1.67 -28.23
N LEU A 50 14.49 -0.77 -28.27
CA LEU A 50 14.55 0.50 -29.01
C LEU A 50 15.57 1.47 -28.40
N SER A 51 15.64 1.56 -27.08
CA SER A 51 16.54 2.48 -26.37
C SER A 51 18.02 2.26 -26.70
N GLY A 52 18.41 1.03 -27.08
CA GLY A 52 19.77 0.70 -27.52
C GLY A 52 20.11 1.05 -28.98
N ARG A 53 19.15 1.57 -29.76
CA ARG A 53 19.31 1.78 -31.20
C ARG A 53 19.26 3.22 -31.67
N PHE A 54 18.85 4.14 -30.84
CA PHE A 54 18.75 5.57 -31.19
C PHE A 54 19.88 6.35 -30.56
N ASP A 55 20.60 7.11 -31.41
CA ASP A 55 21.71 7.98 -31.00
C ASP A 55 21.27 9.43 -30.73
N ASP A 56 20.03 9.80 -31.12
CA ASP A 56 19.47 11.13 -30.90
C ASP A 56 18.97 11.30 -29.45
N ASP A 57 19.45 12.33 -28.76
CA ASP A 57 19.10 12.63 -27.36
C ASP A 57 17.59 12.92 -27.16
N VAL A 58 16.93 13.51 -28.16
CA VAL A 58 15.49 13.80 -28.09
C VAL A 58 14.66 12.52 -28.18
N GLU A 59 15.03 11.61 -29.07
CA GLU A 59 14.37 10.31 -29.22
C GLU A 59 14.62 9.43 -28.01
N ARG A 60 15.86 9.39 -27.50
CA ARG A 60 16.21 8.69 -26.27
C ARG A 60 15.41 9.19 -25.07
N MET A 61 15.21 10.50 -24.94
CA MET A 61 14.39 11.09 -23.87
C MET A 61 12.89 10.71 -24.00
N ARG A 62 12.35 10.63 -25.23
CA ARG A 62 10.98 10.17 -25.49
C ARG A 62 10.80 8.70 -25.14
N LEU A 63 11.73 7.86 -25.53
CA LEU A 63 11.75 6.44 -25.19
C LEU A 63 11.80 6.23 -23.67
N GLN A 64 12.70 6.92 -22.96
CA GLN A 64 12.76 6.85 -21.49
C GLN A 64 11.46 7.31 -20.80
N ARG A 65 10.74 8.28 -21.37
CA ARG A 65 9.41 8.66 -20.88
C ARG A 65 8.39 7.54 -21.06
N GLY A 66 8.39 6.88 -22.22
CA GLY A 66 7.52 5.76 -22.51
C GLY A 66 7.80 4.58 -21.59
N GLU A 67 9.06 4.18 -21.44
CA GLU A 67 9.51 3.12 -20.55
C GLU A 67 9.06 3.37 -19.10
N ARG A 68 9.25 4.60 -18.58
CA ARG A 68 8.78 4.97 -17.25
C ARG A 68 7.25 4.87 -17.11
N ALA A 69 6.49 5.24 -18.15
CA ALA A 69 5.04 5.13 -18.14
C ALA A 69 4.58 3.67 -18.11
N VAL A 70 5.22 2.79 -18.89
CA VAL A 70 4.94 1.35 -18.94
C VAL A 70 5.31 0.68 -17.61
N SER A 71 6.49 0.98 -17.06
CA SER A 71 6.91 0.47 -15.75
C SER A 71 5.94 0.88 -14.64
N ARG A 72 5.46 2.13 -14.64
CA ARG A 72 4.44 2.61 -13.70
C ARG A 72 3.12 1.85 -13.83
N LEU A 73 2.68 1.55 -15.06
CA LEU A 73 1.46 0.79 -15.29
C LEU A 73 1.60 -0.65 -14.77
N GLY A 74 2.77 -1.29 -14.97
CA GLY A 74 3.10 -2.59 -14.40
C GLY A 74 3.01 -2.60 -12.88
N GLU A 75 3.63 -1.63 -12.23
CA GLU A 75 3.55 -1.48 -10.76
C GLU A 75 2.10 -1.29 -10.27
N GLN A 76 1.27 -0.57 -11.01
CA GLN A 76 -0.14 -0.36 -10.66
C GLN A 76 -0.95 -1.65 -10.77
N LEU A 77 -0.70 -2.45 -11.83
CA LEU A 77 -1.31 -3.77 -12.00
C LEU A 77 -0.86 -4.75 -10.91
N ASP A 78 0.41 -4.73 -10.53
CA ASP A 78 0.92 -5.57 -9.45
C ASP A 78 0.26 -5.24 -8.11
N ARG A 79 0.03 -3.96 -7.82
CA ARG A 79 -0.70 -3.53 -6.63
C ARG A 79 -2.16 -3.95 -6.66
N LEU A 80 -2.81 -3.86 -7.82
CA LEU A 80 -4.18 -4.34 -8.00
C LEU A 80 -4.25 -5.85 -7.78
N ALA A 81 -3.36 -6.62 -8.39
CA ALA A 81 -3.27 -8.07 -8.20
C ALA A 81 -2.95 -8.47 -6.74
N ALA A 82 -2.11 -7.69 -6.04
CA ALA A 82 -1.84 -7.90 -4.62
C ALA A 82 -3.10 -7.65 -3.76
N ALA A 83 -3.83 -6.55 -4.03
CA ALA A 83 -5.09 -6.25 -3.35
C ALA A 83 -6.11 -7.38 -3.50
N LEU A 84 -6.17 -7.99 -4.69
CA LEU A 84 -7.12 -9.04 -5.02
C LEU A 84 -6.75 -10.38 -4.38
N ARG A 85 -5.46 -10.73 -4.37
CA ARG A 85 -4.97 -11.93 -3.63
C ARG A 85 -5.28 -11.85 -2.14
N LEU A 86 -5.32 -10.64 -1.56
CA LEU A 86 -5.75 -10.43 -0.18
C LEU A 86 -7.24 -10.78 0.04
N TYR A 87 -8.06 -10.65 -0.99
CA TYR A 87 -9.48 -11.06 -0.95
C TYR A 87 -9.64 -12.60 -0.97
N GLU A 88 -8.81 -13.32 -1.71
CA GLU A 88 -8.91 -14.78 -1.86
C GLU A 88 -8.36 -15.56 -0.65
N GLN A 89 -7.43 -14.98 0.11
CA GLN A 89 -6.71 -15.67 1.20
C GLN A 89 -7.46 -15.69 2.56
N THR A 90 -8.75 -15.38 2.59
CA THR A 90 -9.53 -15.32 3.84
C THR A 90 -9.64 -16.63 4.61
N THR A 91 -9.24 -17.79 4.05
CA THR A 91 -9.61 -19.10 4.62
C THR A 91 -8.51 -19.77 5.47
N THR A 92 -7.23 -19.39 5.39
CA THR A 92 -6.15 -20.09 6.16
C THR A 92 -4.90 -19.26 6.42
N MET A 93 -5.06 -18.01 6.88
CA MET A 93 -3.88 -17.20 7.17
C MET A 93 -3.19 -17.66 8.45
N LYS A 94 -1.95 -18.18 8.34
CA LYS A 94 -1.11 -18.50 9.49
C LYS A 94 -0.34 -17.24 9.93
N LEU A 95 -0.57 -16.85 11.18
CA LEU A 95 0.26 -15.88 11.87
C LEU A 95 1.47 -16.61 12.46
N SER A 96 2.63 -15.99 12.41
CA SER A 96 3.89 -16.49 12.94
C SER A 96 4.75 -15.36 13.48
N PRO A 97 5.79 -15.63 14.26
CA PRO A 97 6.77 -14.63 14.64
C PRO A 97 7.46 -14.01 13.42
N VAL A 98 7.33 -12.70 13.26
CA VAL A 98 7.93 -11.94 12.15
C VAL A 98 8.91 -10.91 12.70
N PRO A 99 10.22 -11.04 12.44
CA PRO A 99 11.19 -10.02 12.78
C PRO A 99 11.00 -8.79 11.89
N LEU A 100 10.97 -7.59 12.50
CA LEU A 100 10.75 -6.33 11.76
C LEU A 100 12.01 -5.85 11.03
N ALA A 101 13.20 -6.25 11.46
CA ALA A 101 14.45 -5.78 10.89
C ALA A 101 14.56 -6.03 9.37
N PRO A 102 14.29 -7.23 8.82
CA PRO A 102 14.37 -7.47 7.38
C PRO A 102 13.39 -6.60 6.58
N ILE A 103 12.19 -6.37 7.11
CA ILE A 103 11.18 -5.51 6.47
C ILE A 103 11.67 -4.07 6.43
N PHE A 104 12.18 -3.54 7.55
CA PHE A 104 12.69 -2.18 7.64
C PHE A 104 13.91 -1.94 6.74
N ASP A 105 14.83 -2.90 6.69
CA ASP A 105 16.01 -2.84 5.83
C ASP A 105 15.65 -2.91 4.34
N GLY A 106 14.70 -3.77 3.96
CA GLY A 106 14.17 -3.85 2.60
C GLY A 106 13.53 -2.54 2.16
N VAL A 107 12.65 -2.00 3.00
CA VAL A 107 11.98 -0.71 2.75
C VAL A 107 12.99 0.43 2.62
N ARG A 108 14.03 0.47 3.47
CA ARG A 108 15.11 1.46 3.38
C ARG A 108 15.83 1.35 2.04
N THR A 109 16.28 0.16 1.69
CA THR A 109 17.08 -0.08 0.46
C THR A 109 16.31 0.34 -0.79
N GLU A 110 15.03 0.05 -0.87
CA GLU A 110 14.20 0.37 -2.04
C GLU A 110 13.83 1.85 -2.16
N ASN A 111 13.74 2.56 -1.04
CA ASN A 111 13.19 3.92 -1.06
C ASN A 111 14.22 5.02 -0.79
N VAL A 112 15.46 4.70 -0.39
CA VAL A 112 16.47 5.71 -0.06
C VAL A 112 16.82 6.58 -1.26
N GLU A 113 16.97 6.00 -2.44
CA GLU A 113 17.31 6.75 -3.64
C GLU A 113 16.13 7.60 -4.12
N LEU A 114 14.91 7.09 -4.08
CA LEU A 114 13.71 7.85 -4.40
C LEU A 114 13.53 9.06 -3.46
N ALA A 115 13.75 8.88 -2.17
CA ALA A 115 13.70 9.97 -1.21
C ALA A 115 14.79 11.01 -1.50
N ARG A 116 16.03 10.58 -1.78
CA ARG A 116 17.15 11.46 -2.12
C ARG A 116 16.87 12.30 -3.37
N GLN A 117 16.31 11.69 -4.42
CA GLN A 117 15.93 12.39 -5.66
C GLN A 117 14.87 13.48 -5.41
N LYS A 118 14.02 13.31 -4.40
CA LYS A 118 13.05 14.31 -3.97
C LYS A 118 13.62 15.31 -2.94
N GLY A 119 14.89 15.20 -2.55
CA GLY A 119 15.48 16.03 -1.50
C GLY A 119 14.96 15.74 -0.09
N LEU A 120 14.42 14.53 0.14
CA LEU A 120 13.89 14.10 1.42
C LEU A 120 14.90 13.25 2.20
N GLU A 121 14.88 13.38 3.52
CA GLU A 121 15.60 12.49 4.40
C GLU A 121 14.72 11.29 4.81
N LEU A 122 15.10 10.07 4.39
CA LEU A 122 14.46 8.84 4.85
C LEU A 122 15.21 8.29 6.07
N ARG A 123 14.56 8.36 7.24
CA ARG A 123 15.08 7.84 8.51
C ARG A 123 14.41 6.51 8.84
N VAL A 124 15.18 5.43 8.89
CA VAL A 124 14.71 4.12 9.33
C VAL A 124 15.44 3.74 10.62
N ARG A 125 14.72 3.64 11.75
CA ARG A 125 15.31 3.26 13.01
C ARG A 125 15.56 1.76 13.07
N PRO A 126 16.77 1.29 13.36
CA PRO A 126 17.04 -0.13 13.56
C PRO A 126 16.17 -0.72 14.65
N THR A 127 15.74 -1.97 14.48
CA THR A 127 14.93 -2.67 15.46
C THR A 127 15.27 -4.15 15.54
N ARG A 128 15.09 -4.76 16.73
CA ARG A 128 15.15 -6.21 16.96
C ARG A 128 13.77 -6.76 17.32
N ALA A 129 12.72 -5.95 17.17
CA ALA A 129 11.37 -6.33 17.53
C ALA A 129 10.86 -7.45 16.63
N VAL A 130 10.07 -8.34 17.24
CA VAL A 130 9.36 -9.44 16.58
C VAL A 130 7.88 -9.29 16.93
N VAL A 131 7.01 -9.45 15.94
CA VAL A 131 5.56 -9.36 16.08
C VAL A 131 4.90 -10.65 15.61
N VAL A 132 3.74 -10.96 16.15
CA VAL A 132 2.91 -12.08 15.66
C VAL A 132 2.12 -11.59 14.46
N SER A 133 2.49 -12.02 13.24
CA SER A 133 1.93 -11.50 12.00
C SER A 133 2.14 -12.46 10.82
N ASN A 134 1.80 -12.02 9.61
CA ASN A 134 2.21 -12.64 8.35
C ASN A 134 3.24 -11.72 7.67
N ALA A 135 4.43 -12.23 7.37
CA ALA A 135 5.55 -11.45 6.87
C ALA A 135 5.23 -10.73 5.55
N VAL A 136 4.52 -11.39 4.62
CA VAL A 136 4.18 -10.83 3.30
C VAL A 136 3.20 -9.66 3.43
N LEU A 137 2.16 -9.81 4.27
CA LEU A 137 1.17 -8.77 4.48
C LEU A 137 1.72 -7.60 5.27
N LEU A 138 2.53 -7.87 6.28
CA LEU A 138 3.14 -6.81 7.08
C LEU A 138 4.15 -6.00 6.24
N ASP A 139 4.94 -6.66 5.41
CA ASP A 139 5.84 -6.01 4.45
C ASP A 139 5.05 -5.13 3.45
N CYS A 140 3.94 -5.66 2.91
CA CYS A 140 3.04 -4.91 2.02
C CYS A 140 2.49 -3.65 2.71
N ILE A 141 2.05 -3.74 3.97
CA ILE A 141 1.55 -2.59 4.76
C ILE A 141 2.64 -1.53 4.89
N VAL A 142 3.83 -1.91 5.38
CA VAL A 142 4.92 -0.96 5.66
C VAL A 142 5.39 -0.27 4.38
N ARG A 143 5.55 -1.01 3.27
CA ARG A 143 5.93 -0.47 1.96
C ARG A 143 4.91 0.55 1.44
N ASN A 144 3.62 0.22 1.49
CA ASN A 144 2.58 1.15 1.04
C ASN A 144 2.57 2.44 1.86
N LEU A 145 2.69 2.36 3.17
CA LEU A 145 2.71 3.53 4.05
C LEU A 145 3.95 4.40 3.82
N VAL A 146 5.16 3.80 3.70
CA VAL A 146 6.39 4.56 3.44
C VAL A 146 6.38 5.21 2.06
N ARG A 147 5.92 4.51 1.02
CA ARG A 147 5.76 5.10 -0.34
C ARG A 147 4.77 6.26 -0.34
N ASN A 148 3.66 6.16 0.39
CA ASN A 148 2.72 7.26 0.55
C ASN A 148 3.37 8.44 1.28
N ALA A 149 4.10 8.21 2.37
CA ALA A 149 4.83 9.24 3.10
C ALA A 149 5.81 9.99 2.18
N ILE A 150 6.62 9.28 1.39
CA ILE A 150 7.55 9.90 0.42
C ILE A 150 6.78 10.63 -0.69
N LYS A 151 5.68 10.07 -1.17
CA LYS A 151 4.87 10.66 -2.23
C LYS A 151 4.29 12.01 -1.82
N TYR A 152 3.74 12.12 -0.62
CA TYR A 152 3.02 13.29 -0.14
C TYR A 152 3.89 14.26 0.67
N THR A 153 5.19 14.03 0.76
CA THR A 153 6.17 14.96 1.34
C THR A 153 6.94 15.64 0.23
N ASP A 154 6.97 16.97 0.23
CA ASP A 154 7.71 17.77 -0.75
C ASP A 154 9.08 18.20 -0.19
N ALA A 155 9.17 18.44 1.12
CA ALA A 155 10.41 18.80 1.80
C ALA A 155 10.40 18.27 3.24
N GLY A 156 11.59 17.98 3.79
CA GLY A 156 11.75 17.49 5.15
C GLY A 156 12.10 16.01 5.21
N HIS A 157 11.36 15.22 5.99
CA HIS A 157 11.76 13.83 6.25
C HIS A 157 10.58 12.87 6.39
N VAL A 158 10.89 11.58 6.19
CA VAL A 158 10.04 10.44 6.50
C VAL A 158 10.75 9.57 7.52
N LEU A 159 10.06 9.19 8.60
CA LEU A 159 10.59 8.34 9.67
C LEU A 159 9.80 7.04 9.76
N LEU A 160 10.50 5.92 9.64
CA LEU A 160 10.01 4.58 9.99
C LEU A 160 10.63 4.14 11.31
N SER A 161 9.81 3.79 12.27
CA SER A 161 10.26 3.35 13.60
C SER A 161 9.26 2.38 14.22
N CYS A 162 9.68 1.68 15.27
CA CYS A 162 8.76 0.92 16.10
C CYS A 162 9.07 1.14 17.59
N ARG A 163 8.06 0.96 18.42
CA ARG A 163 8.19 0.99 19.87
C ARG A 163 7.22 0.01 20.53
N ARG A 164 7.62 -0.51 21.67
CA ARG A 164 6.77 -1.38 22.49
C ARG A 164 5.73 -0.57 23.25
N LEU A 165 4.48 -1.06 23.26
CA LEU A 165 3.37 -0.56 24.06
C LEU A 165 2.78 -1.76 24.79
N GLU A 166 3.03 -1.89 26.08
CA GLU A 166 2.52 -3.01 26.90
C GLU A 166 2.62 -4.38 26.18
N THR A 167 1.50 -4.86 25.62
CA THR A 167 1.39 -6.12 24.87
C THR A 167 1.62 -5.99 23.37
N ASP A 168 1.59 -4.78 22.84
CA ASP A 168 1.67 -4.51 21.41
C ASP A 168 3.02 -3.88 21.02
N MET A 169 3.41 -4.10 19.77
CA MET A 169 4.40 -3.29 19.05
C MET A 169 3.67 -2.28 18.18
N ARG A 170 4.05 -1.02 18.30
CA ARG A 170 3.57 0.04 17.42
C ARG A 170 4.63 0.37 16.38
N ILE A 171 4.30 0.16 15.11
CA ILE A 171 5.09 0.53 13.95
C ILE A 171 4.58 1.88 13.48
N ASP A 172 5.42 2.91 13.53
CA ASP A 172 5.08 4.27 13.16
C ASP A 172 5.76 4.66 11.84
N ILE A 173 4.97 5.16 10.91
CA ILE A 173 5.44 5.86 9.72
C ILE A 173 4.99 7.31 9.86
N TYR A 174 5.97 8.20 10.02
CA TYR A 174 5.76 9.63 10.18
C TYR A 174 6.31 10.37 8.98
N ASP A 175 5.60 11.36 8.49
CA ASP A 175 6.02 12.26 7.42
C ASP A 175 5.81 13.73 7.80
N THR A 176 6.59 14.62 7.18
CA THR A 176 6.45 16.07 7.30
C THR A 176 5.78 16.67 6.07
N GLY A 177 4.88 15.92 5.45
CA GLY A 177 4.24 16.28 4.19
C GLY A 177 3.06 17.25 4.34
N ILE A 178 2.22 17.26 3.31
CA ILE A 178 1.07 18.18 3.22
C ILE A 178 0.04 17.98 4.34
N GLY A 179 0.01 16.80 4.96
CA GLY A 179 -1.01 16.44 5.94
C GLY A 179 -2.41 16.30 5.32
N MET A 180 -3.39 16.06 6.19
CA MET A 180 -4.79 15.84 5.81
C MET A 180 -5.70 16.57 6.79
N SER A 181 -6.86 17.01 6.30
CA SER A 181 -7.91 17.60 7.13
C SER A 181 -8.69 16.51 7.90
N ALA A 182 -9.40 16.91 8.94
CA ALA A 182 -10.24 15.99 9.72
C ALA A 182 -11.36 15.35 8.86
N ASP A 183 -11.89 16.08 7.88
CA ASP A 183 -12.95 15.61 6.99
C ASP A 183 -12.46 14.58 5.97
N GLU A 184 -11.17 14.57 5.66
CA GLU A 184 -10.54 13.62 4.74
C GLU A 184 -10.25 12.28 5.42
N LEU A 185 -9.87 12.28 6.70
CA LEU A 185 -9.42 11.09 7.44
C LEU A 185 -10.37 9.88 7.36
N PRO A 186 -11.70 10.02 7.44
CA PRO A 186 -12.61 8.87 7.34
C PRO A 186 -12.55 8.16 5.98
N ARG A 187 -12.21 8.89 4.92
CA ARG A 187 -12.30 8.44 3.53
C ARG A 187 -10.98 7.97 2.93
N ILE A 188 -9.83 8.21 3.58
CA ILE A 188 -8.50 7.89 3.01
C ILE A 188 -8.30 6.40 2.73
N PHE A 189 -9.07 5.54 3.37
CA PHE A 189 -9.02 4.09 3.19
C PHE A 189 -10.02 3.55 2.17
N GLU A 190 -10.85 4.40 1.57
CA GLU A 190 -11.75 3.99 0.50
C GLU A 190 -10.96 3.70 -0.79
N ALA A 191 -11.43 2.71 -1.56
CA ALA A 191 -10.80 2.38 -2.84
C ALA A 191 -10.96 3.55 -3.83
N PHE A 192 -9.92 3.79 -4.62
CA PHE A 192 -9.86 4.84 -5.64
C PHE A 192 -9.96 6.28 -5.11
N GLN A 193 -9.87 6.47 -3.79
CA GLN A 193 -9.87 7.80 -3.17
C GLN A 193 -8.50 8.47 -3.37
N ARG A 194 -8.55 9.73 -3.78
CA ARG A 194 -7.37 10.59 -3.96
C ARG A 194 -7.67 11.95 -3.35
N LEU A 195 -6.83 12.39 -2.42
CA LEU A 195 -6.96 13.69 -1.75
C LEU A 195 -6.47 14.84 -2.62
N ASP A 196 -5.53 14.57 -3.52
CA ASP A 196 -4.96 15.55 -4.44
C ASP A 196 -5.00 15.00 -5.89
N SER A 197 -5.91 15.54 -6.71
CA SER A 197 -6.07 15.18 -8.11
C SER A 197 -4.88 15.62 -8.98
N ASN A 198 -4.08 16.59 -8.54
CA ASN A 198 -2.94 17.13 -9.28
C ASN A 198 -1.69 16.25 -9.12
N ARG A 199 -1.61 15.41 -8.12
CA ARG A 199 -0.53 14.43 -7.94
C ARG A 199 -0.89 13.14 -8.67
N SER A 200 -0.60 13.10 -9.97
CA SER A 200 -1.09 12.13 -10.95
C SER A 200 -0.67 10.66 -10.76
N ASP A 201 0.18 10.32 -9.80
CA ASP A 201 0.73 8.99 -9.64
C ASP A 201 -0.06 8.10 -8.66
N GLY A 202 -0.85 7.17 -9.19
CA GLY A 202 -1.44 6.04 -8.48
C GLY A 202 -2.96 5.95 -8.49
N LEU A 203 -3.47 4.72 -8.43
CA LEU A 203 -4.91 4.36 -8.51
C LEU A 203 -5.71 4.66 -7.23
N GLY A 204 -5.11 5.22 -6.17
CA GLY A 204 -5.80 5.40 -4.89
C GLY A 204 -6.07 4.08 -4.14
N LEU A 205 -5.32 3.02 -4.42
CA LEU A 205 -5.51 1.69 -3.80
C LEU A 205 -4.58 1.42 -2.62
N GLY A 206 -3.51 2.19 -2.44
CA GLY A 206 -2.47 1.88 -1.44
C GLY A 206 -2.99 1.81 -0.01
N LEU A 207 -3.77 2.80 0.44
CA LEU A 207 -4.34 2.80 1.79
C LEU A 207 -5.52 1.81 1.93
N PHE A 208 -6.28 1.58 0.87
CA PHE A 208 -7.29 0.52 0.85
C PHE A 208 -6.66 -0.86 1.08
N ILE A 209 -5.54 -1.16 0.40
CA ILE A 209 -4.75 -2.39 0.60
C ILE A 209 -4.26 -2.48 2.05
N VAL A 210 -3.72 -1.39 2.59
CA VAL A 210 -3.26 -1.33 3.98
C VAL A 210 -4.39 -1.67 4.94
N ARG A 211 -5.55 -1.03 4.82
CA ARG A 211 -6.71 -1.31 5.67
C ARG A 211 -7.11 -2.78 5.61
N ARG A 212 -7.22 -3.34 4.40
CA ARG A 212 -7.62 -4.73 4.22
C ARG A 212 -6.60 -5.71 4.80
N ALA A 213 -5.31 -5.46 4.59
CA ALA A 213 -4.24 -6.29 5.16
C ALA A 213 -4.24 -6.23 6.70
N VAL A 214 -4.44 -5.05 7.29
CA VAL A 214 -4.55 -4.86 8.75
C VAL A 214 -5.74 -5.63 9.32
N GLU A 215 -6.92 -5.56 8.66
CA GLU A 215 -8.12 -6.32 9.05
C GLU A 215 -7.89 -7.83 9.01
N LEU A 216 -7.27 -8.34 7.94
CA LEU A 216 -6.95 -9.76 7.78
C LEU A 216 -5.98 -10.27 8.85
N LEU A 217 -5.01 -9.44 9.24
CA LEU A 217 -4.03 -9.78 10.27
C LEU A 217 -4.58 -9.66 11.71
N GLY A 218 -5.79 -9.10 11.88
CA GLY A 218 -6.30 -8.77 13.21
C GLY A 218 -5.52 -7.63 13.90
N HIS A 219 -4.76 -6.85 13.13
CA HIS A 219 -4.01 -5.70 13.62
C HIS A 219 -4.90 -4.46 13.70
N ARG A 220 -4.37 -3.37 14.26
CA ARG A 220 -5.04 -2.06 14.30
C ARG A 220 -4.22 -1.02 13.57
N ILE A 221 -4.88 -0.08 12.91
CA ILE A 221 -4.24 1.08 12.29
C ILE A 221 -4.82 2.36 12.87
N GLU A 222 -3.95 3.28 13.24
CA GLU A 222 -4.28 4.61 13.73
C GLU A 222 -3.64 5.65 12.82
N VAL A 223 -4.36 6.76 12.60
CA VAL A 223 -3.87 7.87 11.79
C VAL A 223 -4.03 9.17 12.57
N SER A 224 -2.98 9.97 12.58
CA SER A 224 -2.98 11.33 13.09
C SER A 224 -2.36 12.23 12.04
N SER A 225 -3.07 13.28 11.62
CA SER A 225 -2.60 14.19 10.59
C SER A 225 -3.06 15.61 10.86
N THR A 226 -2.28 16.58 10.40
CA THR A 226 -2.61 17.99 10.44
C THR A 226 -2.13 18.63 9.14
N VAL A 227 -3.00 19.38 8.48
CA VAL A 227 -2.68 20.09 7.24
C VAL A 227 -1.43 20.96 7.44
N GLY A 228 -0.46 20.83 6.53
CA GLY A 228 0.82 21.55 6.55
C GLY A 228 1.83 21.07 7.60
N ARG A 229 1.52 20.03 8.38
CA ARG A 229 2.43 19.47 9.38
C ARG A 229 2.80 18.01 9.14
N GLY A 230 2.12 17.36 8.21
CA GLY A 230 2.33 15.96 7.86
C GLY A 230 1.41 14.99 8.56
N SER A 231 1.74 13.71 8.47
CA SER A 231 0.91 12.63 8.98
C SER A 231 1.73 11.59 9.76
N ARG A 232 1.04 10.85 10.60
CA ARG A 232 1.54 9.65 11.26
C ARG A 232 0.56 8.53 11.07
N PHE A 233 1.01 7.44 10.47
CA PHE A 233 0.31 6.17 10.42
C PHE A 233 0.96 5.22 11.42
N SER A 234 0.16 4.61 12.29
CA SER A 234 0.61 3.68 13.33
C SER A 234 -0.09 2.34 13.16
N VAL A 235 0.69 1.28 12.95
CA VAL A 235 0.18 -0.10 12.92
C VAL A 235 0.51 -0.76 14.27
N LEU A 236 -0.51 -1.28 14.94
CA LEU A 236 -0.38 -1.99 16.20
C LEU A 236 -0.53 -3.49 15.95
N ALA A 237 0.49 -4.24 16.30
CA ALA A 237 0.55 -5.70 16.17
C ALA A 237 0.96 -6.30 17.52
N GLU A 238 0.45 -7.49 17.84
CA GLU A 238 0.83 -8.21 19.05
C GLU A 238 2.35 -8.43 19.10
N ALA A 239 2.97 -8.04 20.20
CA ALA A 239 4.40 -8.26 20.41
C ALA A 239 4.65 -9.72 20.76
N GLN A 240 5.65 -10.33 20.14
CA GLN A 240 6.16 -11.60 20.66
C GLN A 240 6.99 -11.34 21.91
N LEU A 241 6.66 -12.08 22.98
CA LEU A 241 7.39 -12.08 24.25
C LEU A 241 8.74 -12.79 24.14
#